data_834f0c3d1df32233bfa8b1858e924e6e
#
_entry.id   834f0c3d1df32233bfa8b1858e924e6e
#
_cell.length_a   1.000
_cell.length_b   1.000
_cell.length_c   1.000
_cell.angle_alpha   90.00
_cell.angle_beta   90.00
_cell.angle_gamma   90.00
#
_symmetry.space_group_name_H-M   'P 1'
#
loop_
_entity.id
_entity.type
_entity.pdbx_description
1 polymer ?
#
loop_
_entity_poly.entity_id
_entity_poly.type
_entity_poly.pdbx_seq_one_letter_code
_entity_poly.pdbx_strand_id
1 'polypeptide(L)'
;MVCQHYWPEHFQITEICEELVRRGHQVTALVGIPNYPKGVVPEEYMHGKNRQQVRNGVNIIRVEEIPRKSGIRGLAKNYISYMREADKKIGKLPGDFDVIFAYQLSPVLMSEPAMRMKKRTGIPVFLYCADIWPDAIKAMLPDKFNFALPLIKAMSSKIYRQANVSATNASSYVDYFDQEFGISRDKVFYLPQYAEDSYLDMDLTARPSDKVRFLIMGNIGKLQYMPCVLEAVNSLKHRDDFELHIVGDGSAMPYCKQYVAEHELQKHVVFHGRRPYEEMPNYYRNADCCLLTLNVPGAPGINSTLPSRLQGFMAAGKPILASIDGSAAQVINDSGCGKAVPAGDAEGLAKLMKVFLDNSDSYASCGANGRTYYKANFTKQRFMNEIEKLLVLTMKGAQ
;
A
#
# COMPACT_ATOMS: atom_id res chain seq x y z
N MET A 1 9.60 -3.97 17.37
CA MET A 1 8.62 -3.67 16.33
C MET A 1 7.27 -4.27 16.66
N VAL A 2 6.16 -3.56 16.38
CA VAL A 2 4.78 -4.01 16.63
C VAL A 2 3.98 -3.88 15.32
N CYS A 3 3.41 -4.98 14.85
CA CYS A 3 2.53 -5.05 13.68
C CYS A 3 1.66 -6.31 13.78
N GLN A 4 0.40 -6.27 13.35
CA GLN A 4 -0.44 -7.48 13.33
C GLN A 4 0.08 -8.50 12.30
N HIS A 5 0.50 -8.03 11.14
CA HIS A 5 0.93 -8.85 10.00
C HIS A 5 2.44 -8.97 9.91
N TYR A 6 2.91 -10.16 9.58
CA TYR A 6 4.33 -10.47 9.41
C TYR A 6 4.51 -11.76 8.60
N TRP A 7 5.77 -12.10 8.26
CA TRP A 7 6.07 -13.39 7.62
C TRP A 7 5.32 -14.57 8.28
N PRO A 8 4.80 -15.53 7.50
CA PRO A 8 4.93 -15.76 6.06
C PRO A 8 3.96 -14.94 5.18
N GLU A 9 3.22 -14.03 5.75
CA GLU A 9 2.39 -13.09 5.00
C GLU A 9 3.29 -12.08 4.27
N HIS A 10 2.97 -11.76 3.01
CA HIS A 10 3.78 -10.88 2.17
C HIS A 10 3.54 -9.40 2.50
N PHE A 11 4.20 -8.91 3.53
CA PHE A 11 4.21 -7.50 3.91
C PHE A 11 5.65 -6.97 4.00
N GLN A 12 5.89 -5.77 3.52
CA GLN A 12 7.22 -5.13 3.50
C GLN A 12 7.88 -5.03 4.88
N ILE A 13 7.09 -5.01 5.96
CA ILE A 13 7.63 -4.94 7.32
C ILE A 13 8.57 -6.11 7.64
N THR A 14 8.37 -7.27 7.02
CA THR A 14 9.30 -8.41 7.17
C THR A 14 10.68 -8.04 6.65
N GLU A 15 10.75 -7.53 5.42
CA GLU A 15 12.03 -7.12 4.82
C GLU A 15 12.67 -5.93 5.55
N ILE A 16 11.86 -4.98 6.02
CA ILE A 16 12.33 -3.83 6.79
C ILE A 16 13.02 -4.31 8.07
N CYS A 17 12.42 -5.24 8.81
CA CYS A 17 13.02 -5.78 10.04
C CYS A 17 14.30 -6.56 9.78
N GLU A 18 14.32 -7.39 8.74
CA GLU A 18 15.49 -8.16 8.35
C GLU A 18 16.63 -7.26 7.86
N GLU A 19 16.31 -6.17 7.15
CA GLU A 19 17.30 -5.17 6.75
C GLU A 19 17.87 -4.41 7.95
N LEU A 20 17.04 -4.03 8.93
CA LEU A 20 17.52 -3.42 10.18
C LEU A 20 18.51 -4.35 10.91
N VAL A 21 18.22 -5.66 10.95
CA VAL A 21 19.18 -6.62 11.53
C VAL A 21 20.49 -6.65 10.74
N ARG A 22 20.44 -6.66 9.39
CA ARG A 22 21.65 -6.61 8.55
C ARG A 22 22.48 -5.33 8.75
N ARG A 23 21.82 -4.25 9.19
CA ARG A 23 22.46 -2.96 9.52
C ARG A 23 22.97 -2.89 10.98
N GLY A 24 22.87 -3.99 11.74
CA GLY A 24 23.42 -4.12 13.08
C GLY A 24 22.43 -3.85 14.22
N HIS A 25 21.14 -3.67 13.94
CA HIS A 25 20.12 -3.50 14.97
C HIS A 25 19.63 -4.84 15.51
N GLN A 26 19.28 -4.87 16.80
CA GLN A 26 18.55 -5.99 17.40
C GLN A 26 17.06 -5.76 17.28
N VAL A 27 16.37 -6.66 16.58
CA VAL A 27 14.93 -6.50 16.28
C VAL A 27 14.12 -7.61 16.93
N THR A 28 13.17 -7.22 17.79
CA THR A 28 12.12 -8.10 18.29
C THR A 28 10.78 -7.69 17.67
N ALA A 29 10.12 -8.60 16.97
CA ALA A 29 8.85 -8.40 16.28
C ALA A 29 7.70 -9.04 17.08
N LEU A 30 6.79 -8.23 17.61
CA LEU A 30 5.54 -8.66 18.22
C LEU A 30 4.43 -8.62 17.17
N VAL A 31 3.89 -9.79 16.82
CA VAL A 31 3.00 -9.96 15.64
C VAL A 31 1.87 -10.95 15.92
N GLY A 32 0.86 -10.98 15.08
CA GLY A 32 -0.21 -11.99 15.12
C GLY A 32 0.21 -13.35 14.55
N ILE A 33 -0.64 -14.37 14.70
CA ILE A 33 -0.51 -15.61 13.94
C ILE A 33 -0.91 -15.35 12.49
N PRO A 34 -0.20 -15.94 11.50
CA PRO A 34 -0.51 -15.71 10.10
C PRO A 34 -1.89 -16.27 9.73
N ASN A 35 -2.73 -15.43 9.12
CA ASN A 35 -4.07 -15.81 8.66
C ASN A 35 -4.58 -14.96 7.48
N TYR A 36 -3.79 -13.99 7.03
CA TYR A 36 -4.14 -13.10 5.92
C TYR A 36 -3.79 -13.75 4.56
N PRO A 37 -4.59 -13.55 3.49
CA PRO A 37 -5.87 -12.81 3.45
C PRO A 37 -7.09 -13.70 3.73
N LYS A 38 -6.94 -15.03 3.67
CA LYS A 38 -8.05 -16.00 3.62
C LYS A 38 -8.65 -16.33 4.98
N GLY A 39 -8.04 -15.89 6.08
CA GLY A 39 -8.45 -16.26 7.43
C GLY A 39 -8.16 -17.73 7.79
N VAL A 40 -7.23 -18.35 7.09
CA VAL A 40 -6.77 -19.73 7.34
C VAL A 40 -5.41 -19.66 7.99
N VAL A 41 -5.29 -20.22 9.19
CA VAL A 41 -4.01 -20.36 9.89
C VAL A 41 -3.30 -21.59 9.33
N PRO A 42 -2.05 -21.47 8.85
CA PRO A 42 -1.26 -22.63 8.41
C PRO A 42 -1.04 -23.63 9.55
N GLU A 43 -1.01 -24.92 9.24
CA GLU A 43 -0.91 -26.02 10.23
C GLU A 43 0.29 -25.86 11.16
N GLU A 44 1.40 -25.37 10.64
CA GLU A 44 2.64 -25.10 11.41
C GLU A 44 2.49 -24.03 12.48
N TYR A 45 1.40 -23.24 12.47
CA TYR A 45 1.07 -22.23 13.50
C TYR A 45 -0.15 -22.61 14.34
N MET A 46 -0.77 -23.75 14.12
CA MET A 46 -1.89 -24.22 14.94
C MET A 46 -1.42 -24.74 16.31
N HIS A 47 -2.33 -24.83 17.24
CA HIS A 47 -2.13 -25.44 18.57
C HIS A 47 -0.93 -24.90 19.35
N GLY A 48 -0.68 -23.58 19.25
CA GLY A 48 0.40 -22.93 19.98
C GLY A 48 1.80 -23.13 19.39
N LYS A 49 1.93 -23.77 18.22
CA LYS A 49 3.22 -23.97 17.54
C LYS A 49 3.77 -22.64 17.02
N ASN A 50 5.11 -22.54 16.94
CA ASN A 50 5.85 -21.40 16.34
C ASN A 50 5.49 -20.02 16.90
N ARG A 51 5.21 -19.94 18.22
CA ARG A 51 4.95 -18.67 18.91
C ARG A 51 6.20 -17.84 19.17
N GLN A 52 7.35 -18.47 19.16
CA GLN A 52 8.67 -17.82 19.22
C GLN A 52 9.56 -18.43 18.15
N GLN A 53 10.13 -17.57 17.31
CA GLN A 53 11.00 -17.97 16.20
C GLN A 53 12.10 -16.93 16.02
N VAL A 54 13.23 -17.36 15.50
CA VAL A 54 14.25 -16.45 14.95
C VAL A 54 14.29 -16.67 13.46
N ARG A 55 14.17 -15.57 12.68
CA ARG A 55 14.29 -15.60 11.24
C ARG A 55 15.16 -14.44 10.76
N ASN A 56 16.24 -14.76 10.05
CA ASN A 56 17.21 -13.79 9.54
C ASN A 56 17.66 -12.79 10.63
N GLY A 57 17.86 -13.30 11.87
CA GLY A 57 18.25 -12.52 13.02
C GLY A 57 17.12 -11.75 13.74
N VAL A 58 15.92 -11.73 13.22
CA VAL A 58 14.75 -11.12 13.87
C VAL A 58 14.14 -12.09 14.89
N ASN A 59 14.00 -11.66 16.16
CA ASN A 59 13.25 -12.39 17.17
C ASN A 59 11.75 -12.17 16.97
N ILE A 60 11.01 -13.19 16.57
CA ILE A 60 9.57 -13.11 16.29
C ILE A 60 8.80 -13.68 17.48
N ILE A 61 7.89 -12.88 18.03
CA ILE A 61 6.95 -13.26 19.08
C ILE A 61 5.54 -13.14 18.53
N ARG A 62 4.83 -14.28 18.42
CA ARG A 62 3.46 -14.32 17.89
C ARG A 62 2.46 -14.43 19.02
N VAL A 63 1.40 -13.64 18.92
CA VAL A 63 0.23 -13.73 19.80
C VAL A 63 -0.94 -14.41 19.11
N GLU A 64 -1.78 -15.06 19.89
CA GLU A 64 -3.02 -15.64 19.40
C GLU A 64 -3.97 -14.54 18.91
N GLU A 65 -4.68 -14.83 17.87
CA GLU A 65 -5.79 -13.99 17.42
C GLU A 65 -6.91 -14.84 16.80
N ILE A 66 -8.10 -14.30 16.80
CA ILE A 66 -9.22 -14.94 16.09
C ILE A 66 -8.95 -14.79 14.59
N PRO A 67 -8.87 -15.87 13.81
CA PRO A 67 -8.59 -15.79 12.38
C PRO A 67 -9.60 -14.89 11.65
N ARG A 68 -9.11 -14.17 10.66
CA ARG A 68 -9.88 -13.21 9.87
C ARG A 68 -11.08 -13.92 9.21
N LYS A 69 -12.27 -13.35 9.36
CA LYS A 69 -13.48 -13.80 8.65
C LYS A 69 -14.04 -12.64 7.84
N SER A 70 -14.76 -12.97 6.78
CA SER A 70 -15.46 -11.97 5.96
C SER A 70 -16.49 -11.19 6.78
N GLY A 71 -16.74 -9.94 6.36
CA GLY A 71 -17.70 -9.04 6.99
C GLY A 71 -17.15 -8.30 8.21
N ILE A 72 -17.81 -7.18 8.53
CA ILE A 72 -17.36 -6.22 9.55
C ILE A 72 -17.17 -6.86 10.93
N ARG A 73 -18.10 -7.74 11.33
CA ARG A 73 -18.03 -8.42 12.64
C ARG A 73 -16.84 -9.37 12.73
N GLY A 74 -16.53 -10.09 11.63
CA GLY A 74 -15.40 -11.00 11.58
C GLY A 74 -14.07 -10.23 11.67
N LEU A 75 -13.96 -9.15 10.93
CA LEU A 75 -12.80 -8.25 10.95
C LEU A 75 -12.60 -7.62 12.33
N ALA A 76 -13.67 -7.08 12.94
CA ALA A 76 -13.59 -6.48 14.27
C ALA A 76 -13.11 -7.48 15.34
N LYS A 77 -13.60 -8.74 15.30
CA LYS A 77 -13.13 -9.79 16.22
C LYS A 77 -11.64 -10.10 16.04
N ASN A 78 -11.17 -10.20 14.80
CA ASN A 78 -9.76 -10.42 14.50
C ASN A 78 -8.91 -9.28 15.09
N TYR A 79 -9.25 -8.05 14.78
CA TYR A 79 -8.50 -6.86 15.22
C TYR A 79 -8.46 -6.69 16.75
N ILE A 80 -9.61 -6.85 17.41
CA ILE A 80 -9.69 -6.71 18.86
C ILE A 80 -8.95 -7.86 19.56
N SER A 81 -9.03 -9.08 19.04
CA SER A 81 -8.33 -10.23 19.63
C SER A 81 -6.81 -10.06 19.55
N TYR A 82 -6.28 -9.65 18.39
CA TYR A 82 -4.86 -9.32 18.26
C TYR A 82 -4.43 -8.25 19.30
N MET A 83 -5.13 -7.12 19.32
CA MET A 83 -4.81 -6.03 20.24
C MET A 83 -4.76 -6.53 21.70
N ARG A 84 -5.76 -7.30 22.15
CA ARG A 84 -5.82 -7.80 23.52
C ARG A 84 -4.69 -8.76 23.86
N GLU A 85 -4.40 -9.69 22.97
CA GLU A 85 -3.33 -10.68 23.22
C GLU A 85 -1.94 -10.04 23.11
N ALA A 86 -1.75 -9.08 22.21
CA ALA A 86 -0.52 -8.29 22.14
C ALA A 86 -0.30 -7.46 23.41
N ASP A 87 -1.37 -6.85 23.97
CA ASP A 87 -1.30 -6.12 25.25
C ASP A 87 -0.87 -7.02 26.42
N LYS A 88 -1.44 -8.22 26.53
CA LYS A 88 -1.04 -9.19 27.55
C LYS A 88 0.44 -9.60 27.41
N LYS A 89 0.90 -9.75 26.16
CA LYS A 89 2.27 -10.15 25.88
C LYS A 89 3.25 -9.02 26.19
N ILE A 90 2.92 -7.77 25.80
CA ILE A 90 3.71 -6.57 26.11
C ILE A 90 3.97 -6.43 27.62
N GLY A 91 2.96 -6.72 28.44
CA GLY A 91 3.12 -6.70 29.90
C GLY A 91 4.25 -7.61 30.42
N LYS A 92 4.65 -8.61 29.65
CA LYS A 92 5.68 -9.61 29.98
C LYS A 92 7.01 -9.40 29.25
N LEU A 93 7.08 -8.43 28.34
CA LEU A 93 8.32 -8.12 27.63
C LEU A 93 9.25 -7.28 28.52
N PRO A 94 10.58 -7.43 28.36
CA PRO A 94 11.54 -6.56 29.02
C PRO A 94 11.32 -5.10 28.61
N GLY A 95 11.79 -4.19 29.44
CA GLY A 95 11.68 -2.75 29.21
C GLY A 95 12.97 -2.11 28.72
N ASP A 96 13.87 -2.88 28.13
CA ASP A 96 15.23 -2.50 27.73
C ASP A 96 15.40 -2.23 26.24
N PHE A 97 14.31 -1.88 25.56
CA PHE A 97 14.36 -1.44 24.16
C PHE A 97 14.63 0.06 24.06
N ASP A 98 15.40 0.48 23.06
CA ASP A 98 15.71 1.89 22.82
C ASP A 98 14.51 2.63 22.19
N VAL A 99 13.75 1.96 21.33
CA VAL A 99 12.62 2.53 20.59
C VAL A 99 11.57 1.47 20.26
N ILE A 100 10.32 1.87 20.22
CA ILE A 100 9.21 1.05 19.75
C ILE A 100 8.85 1.50 18.33
N PHE A 101 9.02 0.62 17.35
CA PHE A 101 8.59 0.84 15.98
C PHE A 101 7.20 0.23 15.77
N ALA A 102 6.16 1.05 15.64
CA ALA A 102 4.81 0.64 15.26
C ALA A 102 4.64 0.77 13.73
N TYR A 103 4.47 -0.35 13.04
CA TYR A 103 4.19 -0.35 11.60
C TYR A 103 2.69 -0.58 11.40
N GLN A 104 1.98 0.50 11.10
CA GLN A 104 0.53 0.50 11.05
C GLN A 104 0.01 0.35 9.62
N LEU A 105 -0.62 -0.78 9.39
CA LEU A 105 -1.55 -1.05 8.30
C LEU A 105 -2.99 -0.84 8.80
N SER A 106 -3.97 -1.47 8.18
CA SER A 106 -5.34 -1.53 8.69
C SER A 106 -5.53 -2.75 9.61
N PRO A 107 -6.03 -2.56 10.82
CA PRO A 107 -6.62 -1.35 11.42
C PRO A 107 -5.63 -0.50 12.23
N VAL A 108 -6.01 0.74 12.56
CA VAL A 108 -5.21 1.58 13.48
C VAL A 108 -5.01 0.95 14.86
N LEU A 109 -5.95 0.12 15.32
CA LEU A 109 -5.89 -0.61 16.61
C LEU A 109 -4.68 -1.51 16.75
N MET A 110 -4.03 -1.94 15.65
CA MET A 110 -2.83 -2.76 15.73
C MET A 110 -1.64 -2.01 16.36
N SER A 111 -1.71 -0.67 16.41
CA SER A 111 -0.67 0.17 17.05
C SER A 111 -0.94 0.45 18.54
N GLU A 112 -2.14 0.16 19.05
CA GLU A 112 -2.46 0.39 20.47
C GLU A 112 -1.50 -0.33 21.43
N PRO A 113 -1.07 -1.59 21.20
CA PRO A 113 -0.08 -2.27 22.04
C PRO A 113 1.24 -1.49 22.15
N ALA A 114 1.70 -0.86 21.05
CA ALA A 114 2.91 -0.02 21.08
C ALA A 114 2.73 1.20 22.01
N MET A 115 1.56 1.85 21.95
CA MET A 115 1.25 3.00 22.81
C MET A 115 1.14 2.62 24.28
N ARG A 116 0.60 1.44 24.58
CA ARG A 116 0.54 0.91 25.94
C ARG A 116 1.93 0.55 26.47
N MET A 117 2.81 0.00 25.64
CA MET A 117 4.21 -0.25 26.00
C MET A 117 4.91 1.06 26.36
N LYS A 118 4.77 2.11 25.52
CA LYS A 118 5.29 3.45 25.83
C LYS A 118 4.80 3.94 27.18
N LYS A 119 3.49 3.84 27.45
CA LYS A 119 2.92 4.29 28.73
C LYS A 119 3.49 3.54 29.94
N ARG A 120 3.81 2.25 29.78
CA ARG A 120 4.38 1.41 30.85
C ARG A 120 5.87 1.65 31.10
N THR A 121 6.64 1.86 30.03
CA THR A 121 8.11 1.83 30.07
C THR A 121 8.75 3.20 29.83
N GLY A 122 8.04 4.17 29.31
CA GLY A 122 8.61 5.43 28.85
C GLY A 122 9.32 5.36 27.50
N ILE A 123 9.50 4.18 26.92
CA ILE A 123 10.21 3.99 25.64
C ILE A 123 9.48 4.74 24.53
N PRO A 124 10.17 5.58 23.72
CA PRO A 124 9.53 6.37 22.67
C PRO A 124 9.03 5.51 21.53
N VAL A 125 7.97 6.01 20.87
CA VAL A 125 7.32 5.34 19.72
C VAL A 125 7.54 6.10 18.44
N PHE A 126 8.11 5.42 17.44
CA PHE A 126 8.05 5.77 16.04
C PHE A 126 6.87 5.03 15.38
N LEU A 127 5.96 5.77 14.76
CA LEU A 127 4.80 5.23 14.05
C LEU A 127 4.97 5.41 12.54
N TYR A 128 5.02 4.33 11.79
CA TYR A 128 4.85 4.36 10.34
C TYR A 128 3.38 4.07 10.00
N CYS A 129 2.66 5.08 9.52
CA CYS A 129 1.25 4.99 9.15
C CYS A 129 1.11 4.78 7.63
N ALA A 130 0.89 3.53 7.22
CA ALA A 130 0.66 3.19 5.81
C ALA A 130 -0.79 3.44 5.38
N ASP A 131 -1.76 3.20 6.29
CA ASP A 131 -3.19 3.38 6.05
C ASP A 131 -3.78 4.37 7.04
N ILE A 132 -4.28 5.52 6.58
CA ILE A 132 -4.91 6.50 7.47
C ILE A 132 -6.33 6.09 7.85
N TRP A 133 -6.59 6.04 9.15
CA TRP A 133 -7.90 5.85 9.73
C TRP A 133 -8.46 7.18 10.27
N PRO A 134 -9.77 7.49 10.08
CA PRO A 134 -10.86 6.59 9.66
C PRO A 134 -11.02 6.41 8.14
N ASP A 135 -10.32 7.13 7.27
CA ASP A 135 -10.58 7.14 5.84
C ASP A 135 -10.45 5.74 5.20
N ALA A 136 -9.44 4.98 5.60
CA ALA A 136 -9.26 3.61 5.12
C ALA A 136 -10.47 2.69 5.41
N ILE A 137 -11.11 2.84 6.57
CA ILE A 137 -12.30 2.06 6.89
C ILE A 137 -13.56 2.63 6.25
N LYS A 138 -13.66 3.96 6.08
CA LYS A 138 -14.81 4.62 5.46
C LYS A 138 -15.10 4.06 4.06
N ALA A 139 -14.06 3.81 3.27
CA ALA A 139 -14.18 3.22 1.94
C ALA A 139 -14.74 1.80 1.93
N MET A 140 -14.68 1.11 3.06
CA MET A 140 -15.11 -0.29 3.20
C MET A 140 -16.42 -0.44 3.98
N LEU A 141 -16.81 0.57 4.75
CA LEU A 141 -18.03 0.55 5.56
C LEU A 141 -19.27 0.79 4.68
N PRO A 142 -20.32 -0.02 4.83
CA PRO A 142 -21.64 0.36 4.32
C PRO A 142 -22.14 1.66 4.97
N ASP A 143 -22.85 2.50 4.21
CA ASP A 143 -23.31 3.83 4.66
C ASP A 143 -24.08 3.84 5.97
N LYS A 144 -24.84 2.78 6.23
CA LYS A 144 -25.57 2.60 7.49
C LYS A 144 -24.70 2.58 8.76
N PHE A 145 -23.38 2.45 8.62
CA PHE A 145 -22.41 2.45 9.73
C PHE A 145 -21.63 3.77 9.82
N ASN A 146 -21.93 4.77 8.98
CA ASN A 146 -21.24 6.05 8.98
C ASN A 146 -21.35 6.79 10.34
N PHE A 147 -22.39 6.50 11.14
CA PHE A 147 -22.51 7.02 12.50
C PHE A 147 -21.34 6.63 13.43
N ALA A 148 -20.61 5.56 13.13
CA ALA A 148 -19.46 5.13 13.91
C ALA A 148 -18.16 5.90 13.58
N LEU A 149 -18.11 6.60 12.44
CA LEU A 149 -16.90 7.28 11.97
C LEU A 149 -16.35 8.32 12.95
N PRO A 150 -17.16 9.16 13.64
CA PRO A 150 -16.64 10.09 14.64
C PRO A 150 -15.94 9.38 15.80
N LEU A 151 -16.47 8.26 16.28
CA LEU A 151 -15.85 7.47 17.34
C LEU A 151 -14.53 6.84 16.85
N ILE A 152 -14.51 6.28 15.63
CA ILE A 152 -13.30 5.73 15.02
C ILE A 152 -12.24 6.83 14.85
N LYS A 153 -12.64 8.04 14.41
CA LYS A 153 -11.74 9.20 14.29
C LYS A 153 -11.15 9.60 15.65
N ALA A 154 -11.97 9.66 16.69
CA ALA A 154 -11.51 10.00 18.05
C ALA A 154 -10.48 8.95 18.56
N MET A 155 -10.76 7.67 18.32
CA MET A 155 -9.86 6.57 18.66
C MET A 155 -8.54 6.66 17.89
N SER A 156 -8.61 6.88 16.56
CA SER A 156 -7.44 7.03 15.70
C SER A 156 -6.58 8.22 16.13
N SER A 157 -7.22 9.38 16.35
CA SER A 157 -6.56 10.60 16.83
C SER A 157 -5.82 10.36 18.15
N LYS A 158 -6.45 9.62 19.10
CA LYS A 158 -5.83 9.28 20.38
C LYS A 158 -4.57 8.43 20.18
N ILE A 159 -4.58 7.46 19.26
CA ILE A 159 -3.43 6.60 18.97
C ILE A 159 -2.33 7.44 18.31
N TYR A 160 -2.64 8.19 17.25
CA TYR A 160 -1.67 8.98 16.51
C TYR A 160 -0.96 10.02 17.35
N ARG A 161 -1.70 10.73 18.23
CA ARG A 161 -1.12 11.75 19.14
C ARG A 161 -0.14 11.19 20.17
N GLN A 162 -0.17 9.89 20.45
CA GLN A 162 0.74 9.25 21.39
C GLN A 162 2.12 8.92 20.79
N ALA A 163 2.25 8.86 19.47
CA ALA A 163 3.54 8.66 18.82
C ALA A 163 4.45 9.88 19.07
N ASN A 164 5.76 9.63 19.24
CA ASN A 164 6.75 10.71 19.37
C ASN A 164 7.07 11.30 18.00
N VAL A 165 7.27 10.42 17.03
CA VAL A 165 7.49 10.73 15.62
C VAL A 165 6.59 9.83 14.78
N SER A 166 6.00 10.37 13.75
CA SER A 166 5.21 9.62 12.77
C SER A 166 5.79 9.77 11.37
N ALA A 167 5.64 8.76 10.54
CA ALA A 167 5.90 8.85 9.11
C ALA A 167 4.72 8.30 8.31
N THR A 168 4.53 8.81 7.10
CA THR A 168 3.42 8.45 6.22
C THR A 168 3.92 8.24 4.79
N ASN A 169 3.18 7.44 4.03
CA ASN A 169 3.54 7.07 2.66
C ASN A 169 3.12 8.09 1.58
N ALA A 170 2.43 9.17 1.95
CA ALA A 170 2.03 10.23 1.02
C ALA A 170 2.30 11.62 1.62
N SER A 171 2.80 12.56 0.82
CA SER A 171 3.14 13.93 1.28
C SER A 171 1.93 14.69 1.80
N SER A 172 0.77 14.53 1.16
CA SER A 172 -0.50 15.13 1.58
C SER A 172 -0.97 14.68 2.98
N TYR A 173 -0.49 13.55 3.46
CA TYR A 173 -0.84 13.05 4.78
C TYR A 173 -0.19 13.85 5.91
N VAL A 174 0.92 14.54 5.65
CA VAL A 174 1.53 15.46 6.62
C VAL A 174 0.55 16.56 6.99
N ASP A 175 -0.06 17.18 5.98
CA ASP A 175 -1.09 18.20 6.16
C ASP A 175 -2.38 17.64 6.78
N TYR A 176 -2.76 16.43 6.39
CA TYR A 176 -3.93 15.74 6.92
C TYR A 176 -3.80 15.47 8.43
N PHE A 177 -2.61 15.05 8.90
CA PHE A 177 -2.35 14.83 10.33
C PHE A 177 -2.48 16.12 11.15
N ASP A 178 -2.02 17.24 10.61
CA ASP A 178 -2.15 18.55 11.24
C ASP A 178 -3.63 18.99 11.30
N GLN A 179 -4.31 18.99 10.16
CA GLN A 179 -5.69 19.47 10.03
C GLN A 179 -6.72 18.60 10.78
N GLU A 180 -6.60 17.28 10.64
CA GLU A 180 -7.62 16.35 11.13
C GLU A 180 -7.36 15.85 12.56
N PHE A 181 -6.09 15.79 12.96
CA PHE A 181 -5.71 15.26 14.27
C PHE A 181 -5.00 16.29 15.15
N GLY A 182 -4.66 17.48 14.65
CA GLY A 182 -3.93 18.52 15.40
C GLY A 182 -2.53 18.04 15.81
N ILE A 183 -1.87 17.27 14.95
CA ILE A 183 -0.50 16.79 15.15
C ILE A 183 0.43 17.68 14.34
N SER A 184 1.34 18.38 15.02
CA SER A 184 2.24 19.33 14.38
C SER A 184 3.09 18.68 13.28
N ARG A 185 3.29 19.42 12.17
CA ARG A 185 4.01 18.95 10.97
C ARG A 185 5.46 18.55 11.23
N ASP A 186 6.11 19.11 12.24
CA ASP A 186 7.47 18.75 12.65
C ASP A 186 7.57 17.33 13.24
N LYS A 187 6.45 16.72 13.59
CA LYS A 187 6.35 15.33 14.09
C LYS A 187 5.92 14.31 13.05
N VAL A 188 5.57 14.74 11.84
CA VAL A 188 5.05 13.88 10.77
C VAL A 188 5.90 14.01 9.52
N PHE A 189 6.52 12.93 9.11
CA PHE A 189 7.47 12.89 8.01
C PHE A 189 6.89 12.16 6.80
N TYR A 190 7.14 12.68 5.61
CA TYR A 190 6.86 11.97 4.39
C TYR A 190 7.95 10.92 4.14
N LEU A 191 7.55 9.66 4.13
CA LEU A 191 8.41 8.52 3.86
C LEU A 191 7.68 7.54 2.93
N PRO A 192 7.77 7.73 1.61
CA PRO A 192 7.11 6.84 0.64
C PRO A 192 7.71 5.45 0.69
N GLN A 193 6.85 4.44 0.51
CA GLN A 193 7.31 3.06 0.38
C GLN A 193 8.17 2.89 -0.88
N TYR A 194 8.98 1.84 -0.90
CA TYR A 194 9.72 1.40 -2.09
C TYR A 194 8.94 0.32 -2.84
N ALA A 195 9.33 0.08 -4.09
CA ALA A 195 8.87 -1.08 -4.86
C ALA A 195 10.00 -2.12 -4.96
N GLU A 196 10.12 -2.81 -6.08
CA GLU A 196 11.13 -3.81 -6.35
C GLU A 196 12.33 -3.17 -7.07
N ASP A 197 13.40 -2.91 -6.34
CA ASP A 197 14.60 -2.26 -6.89
C ASP A 197 15.26 -3.10 -8.00
N SER A 198 15.08 -4.43 -8.01
CA SER A 198 15.62 -5.31 -9.06
C SER A 198 15.09 -4.97 -10.44
N TYR A 199 13.91 -4.32 -10.56
CA TYR A 199 13.42 -3.85 -11.85
C TYR A 199 14.30 -2.78 -12.51
N LEU A 200 15.12 -2.08 -11.72
CA LEU A 200 16.06 -1.10 -12.24
C LEU A 200 17.19 -1.74 -13.08
N ASP A 201 17.53 -2.98 -12.78
CA ASP A 201 18.61 -3.72 -13.43
C ASP A 201 18.08 -4.64 -14.56
N MET A 202 16.76 -4.70 -14.74
CA MET A 202 16.12 -5.51 -15.76
C MET A 202 15.84 -4.70 -17.03
N ASP A 203 16.05 -5.31 -18.19
CA ASP A 203 15.46 -4.82 -19.42
C ASP A 203 13.97 -5.21 -19.45
N LEU A 204 13.12 -4.22 -19.19
CA LEU A 204 11.67 -4.34 -19.22
C LEU A 204 11.06 -3.58 -20.41
N THR A 205 11.84 -3.26 -21.43
CA THR A 205 11.36 -2.66 -22.67
C THR A 205 10.23 -3.50 -23.27
N ALA A 206 9.21 -2.82 -23.79
CA ALA A 206 8.08 -3.49 -24.40
C ALA A 206 8.50 -4.30 -25.62
N ARG A 207 8.06 -5.56 -25.68
CA ARG A 207 8.28 -6.41 -26.86
C ARG A 207 7.41 -5.93 -28.01
N PRO A 208 7.90 -6.01 -29.25
CA PRO A 208 7.10 -5.67 -30.44
C PRO A 208 5.74 -6.39 -30.44
N SER A 209 4.72 -5.70 -30.84
CA SER A 209 3.35 -6.20 -30.95
C SER A 209 2.60 -5.39 -31.99
N ASP A 210 1.63 -6.01 -32.67
CA ASP A 210 0.73 -5.32 -33.61
C ASP A 210 -0.30 -4.43 -32.90
N LYS A 211 -0.45 -4.60 -31.59
CA LYS A 211 -1.36 -3.81 -30.74
C LYS A 211 -0.62 -3.18 -29.60
N VAL A 212 -1.05 -1.98 -29.21
CA VAL A 212 -0.63 -1.34 -27.96
C VAL A 212 -1.26 -2.07 -26.77
N ARG A 213 -0.45 -2.42 -25.78
CA ARG A 213 -0.87 -3.16 -24.58
C ARG A 213 -0.82 -2.26 -23.37
N PHE A 214 -2.00 -1.88 -22.91
CA PHE A 214 -2.16 -1.22 -21.61
C PHE A 214 -2.17 -2.27 -20.51
N LEU A 215 -1.56 -1.96 -19.35
CA LEU A 215 -1.44 -2.88 -18.22
C LEU A 215 -2.03 -2.26 -16.95
N ILE A 216 -2.89 -3.01 -16.29
CA ILE A 216 -3.26 -2.80 -14.88
C ILE A 216 -2.79 -4.01 -14.08
N MET A 217 -2.07 -3.78 -12.98
CA MET A 217 -1.50 -4.86 -12.18
C MET A 217 -1.69 -4.64 -10.68
N GLY A 218 -1.99 -5.74 -9.95
CA GLY A 218 -2.13 -5.78 -8.50
C GLY A 218 -3.54 -6.08 -8.02
N ASN A 219 -3.91 -5.59 -6.83
CA ASN A 219 -5.26 -5.78 -6.29
C ASN A 219 -6.30 -5.05 -7.15
N ILE A 220 -7.35 -5.75 -7.58
CA ILE A 220 -8.49 -5.22 -8.35
C ILE A 220 -9.67 -5.03 -7.39
N GLY A 221 -9.49 -4.10 -6.45
CA GLY A 221 -10.48 -3.77 -5.44
C GLY A 221 -11.34 -2.55 -5.80
N LYS A 222 -12.27 -2.20 -4.92
CA LYS A 222 -13.16 -1.04 -5.12
C LYS A 222 -12.40 0.29 -5.24
N LEU A 223 -11.29 0.43 -4.49
CA LEU A 223 -10.49 1.65 -4.49
C LEU A 223 -9.84 1.94 -5.84
N GLN A 224 -9.53 0.91 -6.61
CA GLN A 224 -8.93 1.05 -7.93
C GLN A 224 -9.87 1.58 -9.00
N TYR A 225 -11.13 1.78 -8.66
CA TYR A 225 -12.18 2.39 -9.46
C TYR A 225 -12.20 1.93 -10.93
N MET A 226 -12.28 0.63 -11.11
CA MET A 226 -12.29 -0.01 -12.44
C MET A 226 -13.39 0.48 -13.40
N PRO A 227 -14.54 1.02 -12.93
CA PRO A 227 -15.50 1.66 -13.83
C PRO A 227 -14.86 2.69 -14.77
N CYS A 228 -14.04 3.59 -14.24
CA CYS A 228 -13.36 4.63 -15.03
C CYS A 228 -12.52 4.03 -16.18
N VAL A 229 -11.77 2.95 -15.88
CA VAL A 229 -10.94 2.27 -16.90
C VAL A 229 -11.80 1.59 -17.96
N LEU A 230 -12.83 0.86 -17.55
CA LEU A 230 -13.67 0.10 -18.47
C LEU A 230 -14.52 1.01 -19.34
N GLU A 231 -14.99 2.15 -18.82
CA GLU A 231 -15.67 3.19 -19.58
C GLU A 231 -14.74 3.84 -20.61
N ALA A 232 -13.48 4.11 -20.23
CA ALA A 232 -12.46 4.62 -21.16
C ALA A 232 -12.20 3.62 -22.30
N VAL A 233 -12.05 2.33 -21.98
CA VAL A 233 -11.89 1.26 -22.98
C VAL A 233 -13.13 1.18 -23.89
N ASN A 234 -14.33 1.23 -23.32
CA ASN A 234 -15.58 1.17 -24.09
C ASN A 234 -15.72 2.34 -25.07
N SER A 235 -15.26 3.53 -24.68
CA SER A 235 -15.25 4.71 -25.58
C SER A 235 -14.34 4.52 -26.80
N LEU A 236 -13.33 3.65 -26.69
CA LEU A 236 -12.35 3.36 -27.73
C LEU A 236 -12.59 2.02 -28.45
N LYS A 237 -13.68 1.32 -28.17
CA LYS A 237 -13.95 -0.04 -28.68
C LYS A 237 -14.06 -0.16 -30.20
N HIS A 238 -14.20 0.97 -30.90
CA HIS A 238 -14.18 1.04 -32.35
C HIS A 238 -12.78 0.89 -32.97
N ARG A 239 -11.72 0.92 -32.15
CA ARG A 239 -10.32 0.71 -32.55
C ARG A 239 -9.93 -0.75 -32.30
N ASP A 240 -9.17 -1.34 -33.21
CA ASP A 240 -8.69 -2.73 -33.10
C ASP A 240 -7.19 -2.81 -32.72
N ASP A 241 -6.52 -1.68 -32.51
CA ASP A 241 -5.08 -1.53 -32.36
C ASP A 241 -4.60 -1.54 -30.90
N PHE A 242 -5.44 -1.92 -29.92
CA PHE A 242 -5.04 -2.00 -28.52
C PHE A 242 -5.70 -3.14 -27.75
N GLU A 243 -5.08 -3.47 -26.62
CA GLU A 243 -5.59 -4.38 -25.58
C GLU A 243 -5.32 -3.82 -24.18
N LEU A 244 -6.23 -4.09 -23.24
CA LEU A 244 -6.05 -3.88 -21.82
C LEU A 244 -5.80 -5.21 -21.12
N HIS A 245 -4.64 -5.38 -20.53
CA HIS A 245 -4.28 -6.55 -19.73
C HIS A 245 -4.51 -6.28 -18.25
N ILE A 246 -5.33 -7.09 -17.59
CA ILE A 246 -5.63 -6.99 -16.16
C ILE A 246 -4.99 -8.17 -15.44
N VAL A 247 -3.92 -7.89 -14.66
CA VAL A 247 -3.15 -8.89 -13.90
C VAL A 247 -3.43 -8.70 -12.41
N GLY A 248 -4.11 -9.64 -11.81
CA GLY A 248 -4.50 -9.57 -10.42
C GLY A 248 -5.91 -10.09 -10.17
N ASP A 249 -6.36 -9.93 -8.94
CA ASP A 249 -7.70 -10.31 -8.51
C ASP A 249 -8.16 -9.38 -7.39
N GLY A 250 -9.45 -9.40 -7.07
CA GLY A 250 -10.01 -8.59 -5.99
C GLY A 250 -11.51 -8.42 -6.07
N SER A 251 -12.05 -7.64 -5.14
CA SER A 251 -13.50 -7.50 -4.95
C SER A 251 -14.24 -6.85 -6.13
N ALA A 252 -13.54 -6.15 -7.03
CA ALA A 252 -14.13 -5.56 -8.22
C ALA A 252 -14.08 -6.47 -9.47
N MET A 253 -13.40 -7.63 -9.40
CA MET A 253 -13.24 -8.52 -10.55
C MET A 253 -14.59 -9.04 -11.11
N PRO A 254 -15.59 -9.43 -10.30
CA PRO A 254 -16.89 -9.83 -10.83
C PRO A 254 -17.56 -8.72 -11.66
N TYR A 255 -17.52 -7.48 -11.16
CA TYR A 255 -18.01 -6.32 -11.90
C TYR A 255 -17.27 -6.13 -13.23
N CYS A 256 -15.93 -6.22 -13.22
CA CYS A 256 -15.14 -6.07 -14.45
C CYS A 256 -15.53 -7.09 -15.52
N LYS A 257 -15.68 -8.36 -15.14
CA LYS A 257 -16.09 -9.42 -16.07
C LYS A 257 -17.50 -9.22 -16.61
N GLN A 258 -18.43 -8.81 -15.75
CA GLN A 258 -19.80 -8.51 -16.14
C GLN A 258 -19.84 -7.33 -17.14
N TYR A 259 -19.17 -6.22 -16.82
CA TYR A 259 -19.10 -5.05 -17.69
C TYR A 259 -18.52 -5.38 -19.07
N VAL A 260 -17.42 -6.15 -19.12
CA VAL A 260 -16.80 -6.60 -20.38
C VAL A 260 -17.76 -7.44 -21.22
N ALA A 261 -18.55 -8.30 -20.59
CA ALA A 261 -19.56 -9.11 -21.30
C ALA A 261 -20.72 -8.27 -21.83
N GLU A 262 -21.27 -7.37 -21.03
CA GLU A 262 -22.41 -6.50 -21.37
C GLU A 262 -22.09 -5.49 -22.48
N HIS A 263 -20.83 -5.03 -22.58
CA HIS A 263 -20.40 -4.03 -23.56
C HIS A 263 -19.60 -4.62 -24.73
N GLU A 264 -19.51 -5.96 -24.81
CA GLU A 264 -18.82 -6.69 -25.90
C GLU A 264 -17.34 -6.31 -26.04
N LEU A 265 -16.61 -6.18 -24.89
CA LEU A 265 -15.21 -5.75 -24.85
C LEU A 265 -14.20 -6.91 -24.83
N GLN A 266 -14.62 -8.15 -25.11
CA GLN A 266 -13.76 -9.35 -25.04
C GLN A 266 -12.55 -9.29 -25.98
N LYS A 267 -12.62 -8.50 -27.05
CA LYS A 267 -11.51 -8.26 -27.97
C LYS A 267 -10.45 -7.30 -27.40
N HIS A 268 -10.82 -6.49 -26.41
CA HIS A 268 -9.99 -5.43 -25.86
C HIS A 268 -9.51 -5.70 -24.44
N VAL A 269 -10.14 -6.60 -23.69
CA VAL A 269 -9.82 -6.82 -22.28
C VAL A 269 -9.41 -8.27 -22.03
N VAL A 270 -8.18 -8.45 -21.58
CA VAL A 270 -7.60 -9.77 -21.25
C VAL A 270 -7.41 -9.88 -19.72
N PHE A 271 -8.10 -10.85 -19.11
CA PHE A 271 -7.98 -11.14 -17.69
C PHE A 271 -6.97 -12.26 -17.44
N HIS A 272 -5.88 -11.96 -16.73
CA HIS A 272 -4.86 -12.95 -16.38
C HIS A 272 -5.08 -13.61 -15.02
N GLY A 273 -5.96 -13.02 -14.17
CA GLY A 273 -6.13 -13.45 -12.79
C GLY A 273 -4.89 -13.18 -11.93
N ARG A 274 -4.86 -13.77 -10.74
CA ARG A 274 -3.73 -13.63 -9.82
C ARG A 274 -2.54 -14.45 -10.33
N ARG A 275 -1.38 -13.83 -10.37
CA ARG A 275 -0.12 -14.43 -10.83
C ARG A 275 0.95 -14.36 -9.74
N PRO A 276 1.91 -15.29 -9.74
CA PRO A 276 3.10 -15.23 -8.88
C PRO A 276 3.88 -13.93 -9.10
N TYR A 277 4.52 -13.45 -8.03
CA TYR A 277 5.27 -12.19 -8.09
C TYR A 277 6.45 -12.25 -9.09
N GLU A 278 7.07 -13.40 -9.20
CA GLU A 278 8.21 -13.69 -10.08
C GLU A 278 7.85 -13.55 -11.56
N GLU A 279 6.57 -13.62 -11.92
CA GLU A 279 6.10 -13.44 -13.29
C GLU A 279 5.92 -11.96 -13.67
N MET A 280 5.89 -11.04 -12.71
CA MET A 280 5.60 -9.62 -12.96
C MET A 280 6.52 -8.98 -14.00
N PRO A 281 7.84 -9.26 -14.05
CA PRO A 281 8.72 -8.75 -15.12
C PRO A 281 8.24 -9.10 -16.54
N ASN A 282 7.61 -10.26 -16.73
CA ASN A 282 7.10 -10.66 -18.04
C ASN A 282 5.90 -9.83 -18.49
N TYR A 283 5.04 -9.47 -17.54
CA TYR A 283 3.91 -8.57 -17.83
C TYR A 283 4.38 -7.16 -18.17
N TYR A 284 5.42 -6.65 -17.49
CA TYR A 284 6.04 -5.38 -17.87
C TYR A 284 6.66 -5.44 -19.27
N ARG A 285 7.38 -6.51 -19.63
CA ARG A 285 7.92 -6.70 -21.00
C ARG A 285 6.85 -6.82 -22.08
N ASN A 286 5.63 -7.13 -21.70
CA ASN A 286 4.49 -7.23 -22.60
C ASN A 286 3.55 -6.01 -22.49
N ALA A 287 3.97 -4.93 -21.85
CA ALA A 287 3.18 -3.71 -21.71
C ALA A 287 3.89 -2.52 -22.33
N ASP A 288 3.15 -1.72 -23.07
CA ASP A 288 3.63 -0.47 -23.68
C ASP A 288 3.37 0.70 -22.71
N CYS A 289 2.27 0.65 -21.94
CA CYS A 289 1.88 1.67 -20.98
C CYS A 289 1.14 1.06 -19.80
N CYS A 290 1.30 1.63 -18.60
CA CYS A 290 0.56 1.24 -17.41
C CYS A 290 -0.58 2.22 -17.13
N LEU A 291 -1.75 1.69 -16.74
CA LEU A 291 -2.87 2.50 -16.27
C LEU A 291 -2.94 2.50 -14.75
N LEU A 292 -3.15 3.67 -14.17
CA LEU A 292 -3.25 3.85 -12.72
C LEU A 292 -4.53 4.61 -12.38
N THR A 293 -5.41 3.97 -11.63
CA THR A 293 -6.63 4.62 -11.14
C THR A 293 -6.80 4.41 -9.64
N LEU A 294 -7.29 5.45 -8.99
CA LEU A 294 -7.72 5.42 -7.61
C LEU A 294 -8.81 6.48 -7.43
N ASN A 295 -9.98 6.07 -6.96
CA ASN A 295 -11.05 6.99 -6.60
C ASN A 295 -11.94 6.40 -5.53
N VAL A 296 -12.16 7.16 -4.46
CA VAL A 296 -13.12 6.83 -3.42
C VAL A 296 -13.97 8.07 -3.17
N PRO A 297 -15.19 8.11 -3.71
CA PRO A 297 -16.09 9.22 -3.48
C PRO A 297 -16.29 9.48 -1.97
N GLY A 298 -16.10 10.72 -1.56
CA GLY A 298 -16.25 11.14 -0.17
C GLY A 298 -15.14 10.72 0.81
N ALA A 299 -14.01 10.19 0.31
CA ALA A 299 -12.84 9.86 1.13
C ALA A 299 -11.56 10.56 0.60
N PRO A 300 -11.43 11.88 0.78
CA PRO A 300 -10.31 12.66 0.24
C PRO A 300 -8.95 12.19 0.74
N GLY A 301 -8.86 11.68 1.97
CA GLY A 301 -7.62 11.12 2.49
C GLY A 301 -7.11 9.93 1.67
N ILE A 302 -8.01 9.04 1.19
CA ILE A 302 -7.61 7.92 0.33
C ILE A 302 -7.19 8.41 -1.05
N ASN A 303 -7.95 9.34 -1.63
CA ASN A 303 -7.62 9.90 -2.94
C ASN A 303 -6.27 10.64 -2.94
N SER A 304 -5.81 11.04 -1.76
CA SER A 304 -4.51 11.71 -1.58
C SER A 304 -3.34 10.72 -1.37
N THR A 305 -3.58 9.42 -1.29
CA THR A 305 -2.54 8.42 -1.06
C THR A 305 -1.58 8.28 -2.25
N LEU A 306 -0.40 7.70 -2.00
CA LEU A 306 0.55 7.30 -3.03
C LEU A 306 0.49 5.77 -3.19
N PRO A 307 -0.21 5.25 -4.21
CA PRO A 307 -0.33 3.81 -4.40
C PRO A 307 1.02 3.18 -4.76
N SER A 308 1.43 2.12 -4.06
CA SER A 308 2.73 1.45 -4.28
C SER A 308 2.94 0.91 -5.71
N ARG A 309 1.85 0.67 -6.45
CA ARG A 309 1.94 0.28 -7.87
C ARG A 309 2.54 1.38 -8.76
N LEU A 310 2.38 2.67 -8.38
CA LEU A 310 3.02 3.77 -9.08
C LEU A 310 4.54 3.61 -9.05
N GLN A 311 5.10 3.36 -7.86
CA GLN A 311 6.53 3.13 -7.70
C GLN A 311 7.00 1.91 -8.51
N GLY A 312 6.19 0.83 -8.55
CA GLY A 312 6.48 -0.36 -9.37
C GLY A 312 6.53 -0.06 -10.87
N PHE A 313 5.58 0.73 -11.38
CA PHE A 313 5.54 1.15 -12.79
C PHE A 313 6.74 2.05 -13.15
N MET A 314 7.11 2.97 -12.25
CA MET A 314 8.28 3.83 -12.40
C MET A 314 9.59 3.03 -12.39
N ALA A 315 9.76 2.10 -11.46
CA ALA A 315 10.93 1.22 -11.40
C ALA A 315 11.06 0.35 -12.66
N ALA A 316 9.93 -0.15 -13.17
CA ALA A 316 9.86 -0.90 -14.42
C ALA A 316 10.11 -0.03 -15.68
N GLY A 317 10.13 1.30 -15.55
CA GLY A 317 10.37 2.23 -16.66
C GLY A 317 9.22 2.27 -17.65
N LYS A 318 7.97 2.20 -17.18
CA LYS A 318 6.77 2.26 -18.03
C LYS A 318 6.16 3.64 -18.04
N PRO A 319 5.73 4.14 -19.21
CA PRO A 319 4.83 5.28 -19.29
C PRO A 319 3.56 5.03 -18.47
N ILE A 320 3.02 6.07 -17.83
CA ILE A 320 1.85 5.94 -16.95
C ILE A 320 0.75 6.90 -17.40
N LEU A 321 -0.44 6.36 -17.64
CA LEU A 321 -1.66 7.17 -17.80
C LEU A 321 -2.55 6.94 -16.58
N ALA A 322 -2.98 8.02 -15.96
CA ALA A 322 -3.67 7.92 -14.68
C ALA A 322 -4.97 8.72 -14.64
N SER A 323 -5.96 8.19 -13.91
CA SER A 323 -7.09 8.95 -13.41
C SER A 323 -7.02 8.92 -11.89
N ILE A 324 -6.38 9.96 -11.32
CA ILE A 324 -5.97 10.00 -9.91
C ILE A 324 -5.71 11.43 -9.46
N ASP A 325 -5.94 11.70 -8.16
CA ASP A 325 -5.69 13.00 -7.54
C ASP A 325 -4.48 12.94 -6.56
N GLY A 326 -4.24 14.06 -5.87
CA GLY A 326 -3.35 14.17 -4.73
C GLY A 326 -1.88 13.88 -5.03
N SER A 327 -1.20 13.28 -4.05
CA SER A 327 0.26 13.03 -4.12
C SER A 327 0.68 12.19 -5.33
N ALA A 328 -0.16 11.27 -5.79
CA ALA A 328 0.16 10.43 -6.95
C ALA A 328 0.12 11.23 -8.26
N ALA A 329 -0.89 12.08 -8.45
CA ALA A 329 -0.95 12.98 -9.61
C ALA A 329 0.25 13.96 -9.62
N GLN A 330 0.60 14.50 -8.46
CA GLN A 330 1.77 15.36 -8.31
C GLN A 330 3.07 14.63 -8.70
N VAL A 331 3.29 13.42 -8.20
CA VAL A 331 4.49 12.61 -8.55
C VAL A 331 4.56 12.32 -10.05
N ILE A 332 3.41 11.99 -10.71
CA ILE A 332 3.39 11.76 -12.15
C ILE A 332 3.79 13.02 -12.91
N ASN A 333 3.26 14.19 -12.51
CA ASN A 333 3.56 15.47 -13.16
C ASN A 333 5.02 15.90 -12.92
N ASP A 334 5.49 15.85 -11.68
CA ASP A 334 6.83 16.29 -11.29
C ASP A 334 7.93 15.41 -11.91
N SER A 335 7.67 14.10 -12.00
CA SER A 335 8.61 13.16 -12.61
C SER A 335 8.59 13.17 -14.14
N GLY A 336 7.51 13.62 -14.76
CA GLY A 336 7.28 13.45 -16.20
C GLY A 336 7.19 12.00 -16.65
N CYS A 337 6.81 11.08 -15.77
CA CYS A 337 6.70 9.65 -16.09
C CYS A 337 5.42 9.30 -16.86
N GLY A 338 4.53 10.27 -17.08
CA GLY A 338 3.26 10.07 -17.76
C GLY A 338 2.34 11.28 -17.67
N LYS A 339 1.04 11.01 -17.70
CA LYS A 339 -0.01 12.03 -17.62
C LYS A 339 -1.12 11.59 -16.67
N ALA A 340 -1.70 12.55 -15.95
CA ALA A 340 -2.82 12.32 -15.05
C ALA A 340 -4.01 13.23 -15.38
N VAL A 341 -5.21 12.68 -15.22
CA VAL A 341 -6.48 13.41 -15.22
C VAL A 341 -7.15 13.25 -13.86
N PRO A 342 -8.15 14.07 -13.49
CA PRO A 342 -8.83 13.95 -12.21
C PRO A 342 -9.36 12.56 -11.93
N ALA A 343 -9.41 12.18 -10.65
CA ALA A 343 -9.88 10.88 -10.21
C ALA A 343 -11.33 10.62 -10.65
N GLY A 344 -11.57 9.52 -11.37
CA GLY A 344 -12.87 9.14 -11.90
C GLY A 344 -13.22 9.75 -13.27
N ASP A 345 -12.34 10.54 -13.87
CA ASP A 345 -12.53 11.10 -15.20
C ASP A 345 -12.24 10.06 -16.30
N ALA A 346 -13.27 9.29 -16.65
CA ALA A 346 -13.17 8.27 -17.69
C ALA A 346 -12.97 8.86 -19.09
N GLU A 347 -13.60 9.99 -19.39
CA GLU A 347 -13.45 10.69 -20.68
C GLU A 347 -12.03 11.22 -20.86
N GLY A 348 -11.49 11.85 -19.81
CA GLY A 348 -10.11 12.32 -19.79
C GLY A 348 -9.11 11.16 -19.93
N LEU A 349 -9.33 10.03 -19.25
CA LEU A 349 -8.49 8.85 -19.40
C LEU A 349 -8.57 8.29 -20.82
N ALA A 350 -9.76 8.22 -21.42
CA ALA A 350 -9.93 7.79 -22.81
C ALA A 350 -9.17 8.70 -23.78
N LYS A 351 -9.20 10.03 -23.57
CA LYS A 351 -8.42 10.99 -24.36
C LYS A 351 -6.92 10.74 -24.24
N LEU A 352 -6.40 10.50 -23.02
CA LEU A 352 -5.00 10.16 -22.82
C LEU A 352 -4.61 8.86 -23.52
N MET A 353 -5.43 7.81 -23.40
CA MET A 353 -5.23 6.54 -24.10
C MET A 353 -5.22 6.76 -25.63
N LYS A 354 -6.18 7.54 -26.16
CA LYS A 354 -6.23 7.87 -27.59
C LYS A 354 -4.95 8.57 -28.05
N VAL A 355 -4.47 9.58 -27.32
CA VAL A 355 -3.23 10.29 -27.67
C VAL A 355 -2.04 9.32 -27.66
N PHE A 356 -1.98 8.40 -26.70
CA PHE A 356 -0.93 7.37 -26.66
C PHE A 356 -1.01 6.43 -27.89
N LEU A 357 -2.19 6.01 -28.27
CA LEU A 357 -2.43 5.17 -29.47
C LEU A 357 -2.04 5.88 -30.77
N ASP A 358 -2.36 7.17 -30.87
CA ASP A 358 -2.11 7.95 -32.09
C ASP A 358 -0.64 8.41 -32.20
N ASN A 359 0.08 8.57 -31.06
CA ASN A 359 1.45 9.07 -31.03
C ASN A 359 2.19 8.61 -29.76
N SER A 360 2.57 7.34 -29.69
CA SER A 360 3.32 6.78 -28.55
C SER A 360 4.71 7.40 -28.38
N ASP A 361 5.31 7.94 -29.45
CA ASP A 361 6.61 8.60 -29.41
C ASP A 361 6.63 9.82 -28.49
N SER A 362 5.51 10.50 -28.33
CA SER A 362 5.37 11.61 -27.38
C SER A 362 5.56 11.19 -25.90
N TYR A 363 5.52 9.90 -25.62
CA TYR A 363 5.74 9.30 -24.31
C TYR A 363 7.08 8.56 -24.19
N ALA A 364 7.95 8.61 -25.20
CA ALA A 364 9.20 7.84 -25.24
C ALA A 364 10.12 8.12 -24.04
N SER A 365 10.15 9.36 -23.53
CA SER A 365 10.96 9.74 -22.35
C SER A 365 10.32 9.35 -21.01
N CYS A 366 9.01 9.08 -20.98
CA CYS A 366 8.27 8.91 -19.72
C CYS A 366 8.81 7.75 -18.87
N GLY A 367 9.14 6.64 -19.49
CA GLY A 367 9.71 5.48 -18.78
C GLY A 367 11.06 5.79 -18.13
N ALA A 368 11.98 6.44 -18.86
CA ALA A 368 13.28 6.86 -18.35
C ALA A 368 13.16 7.90 -17.23
N ASN A 369 12.25 8.86 -17.40
CA ASN A 369 11.94 9.86 -16.38
C ASN A 369 11.42 9.21 -15.09
N GLY A 370 10.49 8.25 -15.22
CA GLY A 370 9.99 7.46 -14.10
C GLY A 370 11.09 6.73 -13.35
N ARG A 371 11.99 6.03 -14.05
CA ARG A 371 13.15 5.35 -13.44
C ARG A 371 14.09 6.32 -12.73
N THR A 372 14.37 7.46 -13.33
CA THR A 372 15.24 8.50 -12.73
C THR A 372 14.64 9.01 -11.43
N TYR A 373 13.35 9.32 -11.45
CA TYR A 373 12.65 9.79 -10.25
C TYR A 373 12.57 8.71 -9.17
N TYR A 374 12.31 7.44 -9.55
CA TYR A 374 12.30 6.32 -8.63
C TYR A 374 13.66 6.14 -7.93
N LYS A 375 14.75 6.14 -8.68
CA LYS A 375 16.12 6.04 -8.15
C LYS A 375 16.41 7.15 -7.13
N ALA A 376 15.95 8.37 -7.42
CA ALA A 376 16.17 9.51 -6.56
C ALA A 376 15.31 9.52 -5.28
N ASN A 377 14.11 8.88 -5.30
CA ASN A 377 13.10 9.09 -4.26
C ASN A 377 12.57 7.82 -3.59
N PHE A 378 12.56 6.66 -4.25
CA PHE A 378 11.77 5.51 -3.84
C PHE A 378 12.55 4.19 -3.65
N THR A 379 13.88 4.22 -3.71
CA THR A 379 14.67 2.99 -3.53
C THR A 379 14.59 2.46 -2.09
N LYS A 380 14.73 1.14 -1.93
CA LYS A 380 14.80 0.47 -0.62
C LYS A 380 15.93 1.04 0.24
N GLN A 381 17.09 1.29 -0.36
CA GLN A 381 18.23 1.87 0.36
C GLN A 381 17.88 3.24 0.96
N ARG A 382 17.22 4.12 0.18
CA ARG A 382 16.79 5.42 0.65
C ARG A 382 15.77 5.30 1.78
N PHE A 383 14.74 4.47 1.58
CA PHE A 383 13.71 4.21 2.59
C PHE A 383 14.33 3.75 3.92
N MET A 384 15.27 2.80 3.85
CA MET A 384 15.93 2.27 5.05
C MET A 384 16.81 3.31 5.74
N ASN A 385 17.53 4.14 4.98
CA ASN A 385 18.32 5.23 5.54
C ASN A 385 17.43 6.25 6.29
N GLU A 386 16.27 6.58 5.73
CA GLU A 386 15.33 7.50 6.38
C GLU A 386 14.65 6.86 7.60
N ILE A 387 14.29 5.58 7.56
CA ILE A 387 13.78 4.85 8.75
C ILE A 387 14.78 4.94 9.92
N GLU A 388 16.06 4.66 9.67
CA GLU A 388 17.09 4.74 10.73
C GLU A 388 17.22 6.17 11.30
N LYS A 389 17.20 7.20 10.46
CA LYS A 389 17.21 8.59 10.92
C LYS A 389 16.01 8.92 11.80
N LEU A 390 14.80 8.46 11.40
CA LEU A 390 13.57 8.70 12.15
C LEU A 390 13.53 7.91 13.46
N LEU A 391 14.07 6.70 13.51
CA LEU A 391 14.25 5.94 14.75
C LEU A 391 15.20 6.68 15.71
N VAL A 392 16.33 7.17 15.21
CA VAL A 392 17.28 7.98 16.03
C VAL A 392 16.65 9.29 16.50
N LEU A 393 15.92 10.00 15.63
CA LEU A 393 15.18 11.20 16.00
C LEU A 393 14.17 10.92 17.11
N THR A 394 13.47 9.79 17.01
CA THR A 394 12.47 9.36 18.01
C THR A 394 13.12 9.14 19.38
N MET A 395 14.31 8.53 19.44
CA MET A 395 15.04 8.32 20.68
C MET A 395 15.52 9.64 21.30
N LYS A 396 16.04 10.58 20.49
CA LYS A 396 16.54 11.88 20.96
C LYS A 396 15.43 12.82 21.45
N GLY A 397 14.26 12.77 20.86
CA GLY A 397 13.11 13.61 21.27
C GLY A 397 12.42 13.14 22.55
N ALA A 398 12.88 12.05 23.15
CA ALA A 398 12.41 11.53 24.44
C ALA A 398 13.32 11.91 25.62
N GLN A 399 14.49 12.49 25.35
CA GLN A 399 15.38 13.09 26.34
C GLN A 399 15.02 14.56 26.55
#